data_ef9a410fa8f1c0968be7821bc76dd6b6
#
_entry.id   ef9a410fa8f1c0968be7821bc76dd6b6
#
_cell.length_a   1.000
_cell.length_b   1.000
_cell.length_c   1.000
_cell.angle_alpha   90.00
_cell.angle_beta   90.00
_cell.angle_gamma   90.00
#
_symmetry.space_group_name_H-M   'P 1'
#
loop_
_entity.id
_entity.type
_entity.pdbx_description
1 polymer ?
#
loop_
_entity_poly.entity_id
_entity_poly.type
_entity_poly.pdbx_seq_one_letter_code
_entity_poly.pdbx_strand_id
1 'polypeptide(L)'
;MRKVTLLALLTAGLGFGTQAFADTTLGFTIYKYDDNFMSVVRQAIEKEAAGDKNTRVLMNDSQNSQSMQNDQVDVMLARGVQALAINLVDPAAAATIIKKAKMDDVPVVFYNKEPSPEALASYDKAYYVGTDSKESGIIQGDLIAQQWKANPAWDKNGDGVLQYVMLKGEPGHPDAEARTSYSVKTINENGIKTEELHMDTGMWDTAMAKDKMDAWLSGPNGSKIEVVIANNDGMAMGAIEALRGAGVKLPVYGVDALAEALALIQSGDMAGTVLNDAESQAKATFELSRNLAEGKAPTEGTRWQLNNKVVRVPYVGVDKNTLN
;
A
#
# COMPACT_ATOMS: atom_id res chain seq x y z
N MET A 1 89.45 -20.32 10.43
CA MET A 1 88.47 -19.83 9.41
C MET A 1 87.12 -20.48 9.72
N ARG A 2 86.24 -19.77 10.42
CA ARG A 2 84.89 -20.25 10.76
C ARG A 2 83.90 -19.68 9.76
N LYS A 3 83.23 -20.55 9.02
CA LYS A 3 82.13 -20.17 8.10
C LYS A 3 80.86 -19.95 8.92
N VAL A 4 80.30 -18.76 8.91
CA VAL A 4 78.99 -18.45 9.46
C VAL A 4 77.96 -18.59 8.33
N THR A 5 77.07 -19.54 8.50
CA THR A 5 75.92 -19.74 7.58
C THR A 5 74.75 -18.91 8.07
N LEU A 6 74.31 -17.94 7.26
CA LEU A 6 73.14 -17.10 7.51
C LEU A 6 71.89 -17.87 7.07
N LEU A 7 71.00 -18.17 7.99
CA LEU A 7 69.69 -18.78 7.73
C LEU A 7 68.65 -17.65 7.58
N ALA A 8 68.17 -17.43 6.34
CA ALA A 8 67.08 -16.48 6.09
C ALA A 8 65.72 -17.14 6.39
N LEU A 9 65.01 -16.67 7.43
CA LEU A 9 63.59 -17.02 7.67
C LEU A 9 62.73 -16.21 6.74
N LEU A 10 62.09 -16.88 5.74
CA LEU A 10 60.96 -16.33 5.01
C LEU A 10 59.70 -16.48 5.91
N THR A 11 59.21 -15.39 6.47
CA THR A 11 57.88 -15.30 7.06
C THR A 11 56.86 -15.07 5.94
N ALA A 12 56.15 -16.11 5.51
CA ALA A 12 54.97 -15.97 4.64
C ALA A 12 53.82 -15.38 5.47
N GLY A 13 53.60 -14.08 5.33
CA GLY A 13 52.43 -13.40 5.85
C GLY A 13 51.17 -13.86 5.10
N LEU A 14 50.37 -14.71 5.73
CA LEU A 14 48.97 -14.96 5.31
C LEU A 14 48.17 -13.70 5.56
N GLY A 15 48.07 -12.86 4.51
CA GLY A 15 47.12 -11.77 4.48
C GLY A 15 45.68 -12.37 4.46
N PHE A 16 45.03 -12.44 5.62
CA PHE A 16 43.57 -12.56 5.65
C PHE A 16 43.03 -11.25 5.05
N GLY A 17 42.75 -11.27 3.75
CA GLY A 17 41.92 -10.26 3.12
C GLY A 17 40.55 -10.35 3.76
N THR A 18 40.20 -9.41 4.64
CA THR A 18 38.80 -9.14 4.97
C THR A 18 38.14 -8.76 3.64
N GLN A 19 37.39 -9.69 3.04
CA GLN A 19 36.42 -9.31 2.03
C GLN A 19 35.48 -8.32 2.75
N ALA A 20 35.65 -7.04 2.46
CA ALA A 20 34.63 -6.07 2.73
C ALA A 20 33.46 -6.50 1.81
N PHE A 21 32.44 -7.11 2.41
CA PHE A 21 31.16 -7.27 1.73
C PHE A 21 30.73 -5.83 1.37
N ALA A 22 30.65 -5.54 0.09
CA ALA A 22 30.11 -4.27 -0.35
C ALA A 22 28.64 -4.24 0.13
N ASP A 23 28.31 -3.28 0.99
CA ASP A 23 26.97 -3.10 1.48
C ASP A 23 26.03 -2.94 0.30
N THR A 24 24.99 -3.78 0.23
CA THR A 24 23.95 -3.65 -0.79
C THR A 24 23.17 -2.37 -0.57
N THR A 25 23.09 -1.51 -1.59
CA THR A 25 22.34 -0.25 -1.51
C THR A 25 21.07 -0.33 -2.36
N LEU A 26 19.93 -0.16 -1.73
CA LEU A 26 18.61 -0.14 -2.36
C LEU A 26 18.06 1.30 -2.41
N GLY A 27 17.49 1.67 -3.53
CA GLY A 27 16.83 2.97 -3.72
C GLY A 27 15.32 2.83 -3.60
N PHE A 28 14.70 3.53 -2.66
CA PHE A 28 13.25 3.53 -2.46
C PHE A 28 12.66 4.91 -2.72
N THR A 29 11.49 4.94 -3.38
CA THR A 29 10.63 6.12 -3.39
C THR A 29 9.26 5.79 -2.84
N ILE A 30 8.68 6.73 -2.11
CA ILE A 30 7.28 6.73 -1.69
C ILE A 30 6.60 7.94 -2.31
N TYR A 31 5.39 7.77 -2.86
CA TYR A 31 4.71 8.84 -3.55
C TYR A 31 4.44 10.05 -2.63
N LYS A 32 4.15 9.79 -1.34
CA LYS A 32 3.84 10.80 -0.33
C LYS A 32 4.06 10.22 1.08
N TYR A 33 4.90 10.85 1.90
CA TYR A 33 5.25 10.35 3.25
C TYR A 33 4.14 10.51 4.28
N ASP A 34 3.31 11.52 4.14
CA ASP A 34 2.21 11.84 5.04
C ASP A 34 0.89 11.14 4.67
N ASP A 35 0.89 10.25 3.70
CA ASP A 35 -0.21 9.32 3.48
C ASP A 35 -0.32 8.32 4.64
N ASN A 36 -1.53 8.15 5.16
CA ASN A 36 -1.76 7.32 6.36
C ASN A 36 -1.28 5.86 6.18
N PHE A 37 -1.63 5.22 5.05
CA PHE A 37 -1.22 3.84 4.77
C PHE A 37 0.27 3.74 4.43
N MET A 38 0.76 4.62 3.55
CA MET A 38 2.16 4.58 3.12
C MET A 38 3.14 4.94 4.25
N SER A 39 2.71 5.68 5.28
CA SER A 39 3.52 5.91 6.47
C SER A 39 3.79 4.62 7.24
N VAL A 40 2.80 3.71 7.32
CA VAL A 40 2.96 2.37 7.93
C VAL A 40 3.89 1.49 7.09
N VAL A 41 3.68 1.47 5.76
CA VAL A 41 4.57 0.75 4.83
C VAL A 41 6.01 1.23 4.95
N ARG A 42 6.23 2.56 5.00
CA ARG A 42 7.56 3.17 5.16
C ARG A 42 8.24 2.71 6.45
N GLN A 43 7.53 2.80 7.58
CA GLN A 43 8.06 2.36 8.87
C GLN A 43 8.41 0.87 8.88
N ALA A 44 7.60 0.04 8.21
CA ALA A 44 7.88 -1.39 8.08
C ALA A 44 9.13 -1.65 7.21
N ILE A 45 9.33 -0.92 6.10
CA ILE A 45 10.55 -1.00 5.29
C ILE A 45 11.78 -0.57 6.10
N GLU A 46 11.68 0.53 6.84
CA GLU A 46 12.76 1.04 7.70
C GLU A 46 13.12 0.01 8.79
N LYS A 47 12.13 -0.70 9.34
CA LYS A 47 12.32 -1.78 10.31
C LYS A 47 13.06 -2.99 9.70
N GLU A 48 12.66 -3.43 8.49
CA GLU A 48 13.35 -4.50 7.77
C GLU A 48 14.81 -4.11 7.48
N ALA A 49 15.04 -2.88 7.01
CA ALA A 49 16.38 -2.37 6.74
C ALA A 49 17.25 -2.29 8.00
N ALA A 50 16.69 -1.88 9.14
CA ALA A 50 17.40 -1.84 10.42
C ALA A 50 17.79 -3.24 10.93
N GLY A 51 17.04 -4.27 10.55
CA GLY A 51 17.33 -5.67 10.85
C GLY A 51 18.45 -6.29 9.99
N ASP A 52 18.78 -5.69 8.86
CA ASP A 52 19.77 -6.19 7.89
C ASP A 52 21.01 -5.28 7.85
N LYS A 53 22.08 -5.72 8.52
CA LYS A 53 23.33 -4.95 8.64
C LYS A 53 24.11 -4.81 7.32
N ASN A 54 23.76 -5.61 6.30
CA ASN A 54 24.46 -5.63 5.02
C ASN A 54 23.71 -4.85 3.93
N THR A 55 22.52 -4.34 4.26
CA THR A 55 21.69 -3.61 3.30
C THR A 55 21.44 -2.18 3.76
N ARG A 56 21.75 -1.23 2.90
CA ARG A 56 21.48 0.19 3.06
C ARG A 56 20.29 0.59 2.21
N VAL A 57 19.34 1.33 2.79
CA VAL A 57 18.18 1.88 2.07
C VAL A 57 18.31 3.40 1.93
N LEU A 58 18.18 3.90 0.70
CA LEU A 58 18.02 5.32 0.37
C LEU A 58 16.53 5.59 0.17
N MET A 59 15.86 6.13 1.19
CA MET A 59 14.42 6.41 1.14
C MET A 59 14.16 7.85 0.70
N ASN A 60 13.21 8.05 -0.23
CA ASN A 60 12.87 9.36 -0.78
C ASN A 60 11.35 9.60 -0.76
N ASP A 61 10.95 10.79 -0.33
CA ASP A 61 9.58 11.31 -0.45
C ASP A 61 9.43 12.01 -1.80
N SER A 62 8.51 11.53 -2.64
CA SER A 62 8.25 12.16 -3.95
C SER A 62 7.22 13.31 -3.86
N GLN A 63 6.67 13.59 -2.67
CA GLN A 63 5.76 14.71 -2.39
C GLN A 63 4.60 14.82 -3.39
N ASN A 64 4.10 13.67 -3.83
CA ASN A 64 3.05 13.54 -4.87
C ASN A 64 3.41 14.24 -6.20
N SER A 65 4.70 14.34 -6.52
CA SER A 65 5.23 14.94 -7.76
C SER A 65 5.95 13.90 -8.60
N GLN A 66 5.39 13.57 -9.76
CA GLN A 66 6.02 12.62 -10.68
C GLN A 66 7.35 13.13 -11.25
N SER A 67 7.47 14.45 -11.46
CA SER A 67 8.76 15.04 -11.88
C SER A 67 9.84 14.82 -10.82
N MET A 68 9.52 15.10 -9.54
CA MET A 68 10.43 14.87 -8.42
C MET A 68 10.82 13.38 -8.32
N GLN A 69 9.86 12.46 -8.48
CA GLN A 69 10.15 11.03 -8.46
C GLN A 69 11.11 10.63 -9.58
N ASN A 70 10.93 11.16 -10.80
CA ASN A 70 11.84 10.91 -11.92
C ASN A 70 13.26 11.39 -11.64
N ASP A 71 13.40 12.57 -11.03
CA ASP A 71 14.71 13.13 -10.63
C ASP A 71 15.37 12.30 -9.52
N GLN A 72 14.57 11.83 -8.55
CA GLN A 72 15.03 10.94 -7.48
C GLN A 72 15.56 9.61 -8.04
N VAL A 73 14.87 9.02 -9.02
CA VAL A 73 15.32 7.81 -9.70
C VAL A 73 16.65 8.05 -10.40
N ASP A 74 16.81 9.15 -11.13
CA ASP A 74 18.07 9.50 -11.80
C ASP A 74 19.21 9.65 -10.80
N VAL A 75 18.98 10.32 -9.67
CA VAL A 75 19.97 10.47 -8.60
C VAL A 75 20.35 9.14 -7.97
N MET A 76 19.39 8.25 -7.73
CA MET A 76 19.66 6.93 -7.14
C MET A 76 20.47 6.06 -8.11
N LEU A 77 20.14 6.04 -9.39
CA LEU A 77 20.90 5.33 -10.42
C LEU A 77 22.34 5.88 -10.52
N ALA A 78 22.50 7.20 -10.55
CA ALA A 78 23.82 7.84 -10.56
C ALA A 78 24.65 7.54 -9.29
N ARG A 79 24.02 7.24 -8.16
CA ARG A 79 24.66 6.79 -6.91
C ARG A 79 24.99 5.31 -6.89
N GLY A 80 24.64 4.56 -7.93
CA GLY A 80 24.94 3.15 -8.06
C GLY A 80 24.11 2.24 -7.16
N VAL A 81 22.83 2.54 -6.94
CA VAL A 81 21.92 1.60 -6.27
C VAL A 81 21.84 0.30 -7.07
N GLN A 82 21.80 -0.82 -6.37
CA GLN A 82 21.76 -2.16 -6.99
C GLN A 82 20.35 -2.66 -7.27
N ALA A 83 19.34 -2.06 -6.67
CA ALA A 83 17.92 -2.24 -7.04
C ALA A 83 17.11 -1.00 -6.69
N LEU A 84 16.02 -0.80 -7.42
CA LEU A 84 15.02 0.23 -7.16
C LEU A 84 13.74 -0.39 -6.62
N ALA A 85 13.14 0.23 -5.61
CA ALA A 85 11.79 -0.07 -5.13
C ALA A 85 10.94 1.20 -5.23
N ILE A 86 9.92 1.18 -6.08
CA ILE A 86 9.18 2.38 -6.50
C ILE A 86 7.70 2.27 -6.16
N ASN A 87 7.24 3.10 -5.23
CA ASN A 87 5.82 3.40 -5.09
C ASN A 87 5.50 4.59 -5.99
N LEU A 88 4.84 4.30 -7.11
CA LEU A 88 4.59 5.29 -8.17
C LEU A 88 3.74 6.47 -7.68
N VAL A 89 4.08 7.68 -8.13
CA VAL A 89 3.16 8.82 -8.06
C VAL A 89 2.04 8.60 -9.08
N ASP A 90 2.40 8.44 -10.35
CA ASP A 90 1.48 8.13 -11.45
C ASP A 90 1.79 6.73 -12.00
N PRO A 91 0.83 5.78 -11.99
CA PRO A 91 1.04 4.44 -12.59
C PRO A 91 1.48 4.48 -14.05
N ALA A 92 1.07 5.49 -14.82
CA ALA A 92 1.48 5.65 -16.22
C ALA A 92 2.99 5.96 -16.39
N ALA A 93 3.66 6.45 -15.35
CA ALA A 93 5.10 6.75 -15.39
C ALA A 93 5.99 5.49 -15.31
N ALA A 94 5.42 4.32 -15.03
CA ALA A 94 6.19 3.08 -14.86
C ALA A 94 7.11 2.79 -16.06
N ALA A 95 6.62 2.95 -17.28
CA ALA A 95 7.39 2.71 -18.50
C ALA A 95 8.64 3.61 -18.58
N THR A 96 8.55 4.87 -18.15
CA THR A 96 9.67 5.81 -18.10
C THR A 96 10.72 5.37 -17.07
N ILE A 97 10.29 4.98 -15.87
CA ILE A 97 11.18 4.50 -14.81
C ILE A 97 11.86 3.18 -15.23
N ILE A 98 11.11 2.26 -15.81
CA ILE A 98 11.65 1.00 -16.34
C ILE A 98 12.71 1.25 -17.40
N LYS A 99 12.47 2.21 -18.33
CA LYS A 99 13.46 2.56 -19.36
C LYS A 99 14.77 3.03 -18.74
N LYS A 100 14.73 3.88 -17.71
CA LYS A 100 15.92 4.36 -16.98
C LYS A 100 16.64 3.20 -16.29
N ALA A 101 15.93 2.39 -15.51
CA ALA A 101 16.49 1.24 -14.80
C ALA A 101 17.13 0.22 -15.76
N LYS A 102 16.50 -0.03 -16.90
CA LYS A 102 17.00 -0.96 -17.93
C LYS A 102 18.28 -0.47 -18.60
N MET A 103 18.47 0.83 -18.76
CA MET A 103 19.72 1.40 -19.34
C MET A 103 20.93 1.11 -18.46
N ASP A 104 20.75 1.07 -17.13
CA ASP A 104 21.81 0.81 -16.16
C ASP A 104 21.80 -0.66 -15.67
N ASP A 105 20.98 -1.52 -16.29
CA ASP A 105 20.76 -2.93 -15.92
C ASP A 105 20.33 -3.14 -14.46
N VAL A 106 19.70 -2.15 -13.85
CA VAL A 106 19.23 -2.16 -12.46
C VAL A 106 17.82 -2.76 -12.38
N PRO A 107 17.57 -3.76 -11.52
CA PRO A 107 16.23 -4.30 -11.30
C PRO A 107 15.31 -3.28 -10.59
N VAL A 108 14.02 -3.37 -10.88
CA VAL A 108 13.00 -2.51 -10.26
C VAL A 108 11.83 -3.33 -9.71
N VAL A 109 11.46 -3.06 -8.48
CA VAL A 109 10.28 -3.60 -7.81
C VAL A 109 9.30 -2.45 -7.59
N PHE A 110 8.19 -2.45 -8.31
CA PHE A 110 7.09 -1.54 -8.01
C PHE A 110 6.28 -2.08 -6.83
N TYR A 111 5.70 -1.21 -6.04
CA TYR A 111 4.85 -1.65 -4.94
C TYR A 111 3.66 -0.71 -4.69
N ASN A 112 2.58 -1.23 -4.12
CA ASN A 112 1.30 -0.59 -3.87
C ASN A 112 0.58 -0.14 -5.17
N LYS A 113 0.97 0.95 -5.83
CA LYS A 113 0.38 1.37 -7.12
C LYS A 113 0.88 0.48 -8.26
N GLU A 114 -0.01 -0.33 -8.81
CA GLU A 114 0.32 -1.33 -9.83
C GLU A 114 0.57 -0.68 -11.19
N PRO A 115 1.73 -0.94 -11.82
CA PRO A 115 1.97 -0.56 -13.21
C PRO A 115 1.17 -1.45 -14.17
N SER A 116 1.03 -1.01 -15.44
CA SER A 116 0.37 -1.86 -16.43
C SER A 116 1.14 -3.16 -16.69
N PRO A 117 0.44 -4.25 -17.05
CA PRO A 117 1.10 -5.52 -17.42
C PRO A 117 2.12 -5.36 -18.55
N GLU A 118 1.84 -4.49 -19.51
CA GLU A 118 2.74 -4.18 -20.64
C GLU A 118 4.02 -3.52 -20.16
N ALA A 119 3.92 -2.60 -19.19
CA ALA A 119 5.10 -1.96 -18.60
C ALA A 119 5.98 -3.00 -17.90
N LEU A 120 5.40 -3.87 -17.06
CA LEU A 120 6.16 -4.93 -16.38
C LEU A 120 6.78 -5.92 -17.37
N ALA A 121 6.10 -6.25 -18.47
CA ALA A 121 6.61 -7.16 -19.50
C ALA A 121 7.77 -6.58 -20.29
N SER A 122 7.94 -5.24 -20.32
CA SER A 122 8.96 -4.55 -21.12
C SER A 122 10.41 -4.72 -20.61
N TYR A 123 10.58 -5.26 -19.39
CA TYR A 123 11.88 -5.48 -18.77
C TYR A 123 11.89 -6.73 -17.89
N ASP A 124 12.82 -7.65 -18.13
CA ASP A 124 12.86 -8.94 -17.41
C ASP A 124 13.09 -8.78 -15.90
N LYS A 125 13.76 -7.70 -15.49
CA LYS A 125 14.07 -7.39 -14.10
C LYS A 125 13.06 -6.40 -13.47
N ALA A 126 11.85 -6.26 -14.04
CA ALA A 126 10.75 -5.47 -13.46
C ALA A 126 9.74 -6.38 -12.77
N TYR A 127 9.36 -6.05 -11.53
CA TYR A 127 8.47 -6.83 -10.67
C TYR A 127 7.46 -5.91 -9.96
N TYR A 128 6.40 -6.51 -9.43
CA TYR A 128 5.42 -5.80 -8.62
C TYR A 128 5.10 -6.57 -7.34
N VAL A 129 4.96 -5.85 -6.24
CA VAL A 129 4.45 -6.33 -4.95
C VAL A 129 3.23 -5.51 -4.55
N GLY A 130 2.12 -6.16 -4.33
CA GLY A 130 0.90 -5.48 -3.89
C GLY A 130 -0.27 -6.44 -3.77
N THR A 131 -1.45 -5.91 -3.94
CA THR A 131 -2.72 -6.61 -3.70
C THR A 131 -3.50 -6.77 -5.00
N ASP A 132 -4.57 -7.55 -5.01
CA ASP A 132 -5.60 -7.48 -6.06
C ASP A 132 -6.62 -6.41 -5.66
N SER A 133 -6.61 -5.28 -6.37
CA SER A 133 -7.47 -4.14 -6.07
C SER A 133 -8.96 -4.50 -5.96
N LYS A 134 -9.43 -5.46 -6.77
CA LYS A 134 -10.83 -5.90 -6.78
C LYS A 134 -11.22 -6.61 -5.49
N GLU A 135 -10.32 -7.42 -4.95
CA GLU A 135 -10.55 -8.21 -3.75
C GLU A 135 -10.96 -7.32 -2.57
N SER A 136 -10.32 -6.15 -2.39
CA SER A 136 -10.68 -5.22 -1.30
C SER A 136 -12.10 -4.69 -1.42
N GLY A 137 -12.54 -4.32 -2.62
CA GLY A 137 -13.91 -3.87 -2.85
C GLY A 137 -14.94 -4.99 -2.66
N ILE A 138 -14.63 -6.21 -3.11
CA ILE A 138 -15.50 -7.38 -2.91
C ILE A 138 -15.67 -7.66 -1.41
N ILE A 139 -14.57 -7.74 -0.66
CA ILE A 139 -14.61 -8.01 0.79
C ILE A 139 -15.37 -6.89 1.53
N GLN A 140 -15.14 -5.63 1.19
CA GLN A 140 -15.87 -4.51 1.78
C GLN A 140 -17.36 -4.61 1.49
N GLY A 141 -17.74 -4.93 0.25
CA GLY A 141 -19.14 -5.12 -0.14
C GLY A 141 -19.82 -6.28 0.59
N ASP A 142 -19.11 -7.40 0.77
CA ASP A 142 -19.60 -8.57 1.53
C ASP A 142 -19.82 -8.23 3.01
N LEU A 143 -18.88 -7.52 3.65
CA LEU A 143 -19.03 -7.04 5.03
C LEU A 143 -20.27 -6.15 5.19
N ILE A 144 -20.45 -5.19 4.28
CA ILE A 144 -21.60 -4.29 4.28
C ILE A 144 -22.89 -5.10 4.13
N ALA A 145 -22.97 -5.98 3.13
CA ALA A 145 -24.15 -6.78 2.85
C ALA A 145 -24.53 -7.71 4.01
N GLN A 146 -23.54 -8.36 4.63
CA GLN A 146 -23.76 -9.21 5.78
C GLN A 146 -24.33 -8.43 6.97
N GLN A 147 -23.71 -7.30 7.29
CA GLN A 147 -24.12 -6.48 8.45
C GLN A 147 -25.44 -5.75 8.20
N TRP A 148 -25.71 -5.29 6.97
CA TRP A 148 -27.01 -4.72 6.60
C TRP A 148 -28.15 -5.71 6.83
N LYS A 149 -28.02 -6.95 6.38
CA LYS A 149 -29.01 -8.01 6.60
C LYS A 149 -29.19 -8.33 8.08
N ALA A 150 -28.13 -8.24 8.87
CA ALA A 150 -28.17 -8.50 10.31
C ALA A 150 -28.76 -7.34 11.13
N ASN A 151 -28.87 -6.14 10.56
CA ASN A 151 -29.32 -4.92 11.25
C ASN A 151 -30.44 -4.21 10.48
N PRO A 152 -31.67 -4.76 10.48
CA PRO A 152 -32.81 -4.16 9.73
C PRO A 152 -33.13 -2.70 10.12
N ALA A 153 -32.70 -2.25 11.30
CA ALA A 153 -32.88 -0.87 11.75
C ALA A 153 -31.98 0.15 11.00
N TRP A 154 -31.04 -0.31 10.20
CA TRP A 154 -30.22 0.57 9.36
C TRP A 154 -30.98 1.08 8.13
N ASP A 155 -31.97 0.31 7.65
CA ASP A 155 -32.96 0.75 6.66
C ASP A 155 -33.95 1.71 7.34
N LYS A 156 -33.66 3.00 7.31
CA LYS A 156 -34.35 4.03 8.08
C LYS A 156 -35.77 4.30 7.58
N ASN A 157 -35.98 4.13 6.29
CA ASN A 157 -37.27 4.41 5.63
C ASN A 157 -38.07 3.13 5.35
N GLY A 158 -37.49 1.93 5.52
CA GLY A 158 -38.13 0.65 5.36
C GLY A 158 -38.39 0.26 3.89
N ASP A 159 -37.66 0.82 2.95
CA ASP A 159 -37.86 0.57 1.50
C ASP A 159 -37.05 -0.61 0.95
N GLY A 160 -36.16 -1.17 1.75
CA GLY A 160 -35.28 -2.29 1.38
C GLY A 160 -34.16 -1.90 0.44
N VAL A 161 -33.88 -0.60 0.28
CA VAL A 161 -32.80 -0.05 -0.52
C VAL A 161 -31.74 0.54 0.44
N LEU A 162 -30.47 0.25 0.22
CA LEU A 162 -29.37 0.81 0.98
C LEU A 162 -28.97 2.16 0.37
N GLN A 163 -29.29 3.25 1.07
CA GLN A 163 -28.90 4.59 0.66
C GLN A 163 -27.51 4.92 1.20
N TYR A 164 -26.54 5.08 0.29
CA TYR A 164 -25.15 5.30 0.69
C TYR A 164 -24.55 6.60 0.15
N VAL A 165 -23.47 7.01 0.82
CA VAL A 165 -22.50 7.99 0.29
C VAL A 165 -21.13 7.33 0.12
N MET A 166 -20.40 7.74 -0.92
CA MET A 166 -19.10 7.17 -1.27
C MET A 166 -18.00 8.23 -1.19
N LEU A 167 -17.00 7.98 -0.36
CA LEU A 167 -15.74 8.74 -0.31
C LEU A 167 -14.70 8.00 -1.16
N LYS A 168 -14.46 8.51 -2.37
CA LYS A 168 -13.55 7.93 -3.34
C LYS A 168 -12.12 8.43 -3.09
N GLY A 169 -11.13 7.56 -3.31
CA GLY A 169 -9.71 7.91 -3.29
C GLY A 169 -9.29 8.75 -4.50
N GLU A 170 -8.00 8.74 -4.80
CA GLU A 170 -7.43 9.46 -5.94
C GLU A 170 -7.99 8.93 -7.27
N PRO A 171 -8.59 9.78 -8.13
CA PRO A 171 -9.10 9.35 -9.42
C PRO A 171 -8.01 8.74 -10.31
N GLY A 172 -8.33 7.62 -10.96
CA GLY A 172 -7.39 6.88 -11.81
C GLY A 172 -6.46 5.93 -11.03
N HIS A 173 -6.46 5.98 -9.70
CA HIS A 173 -5.75 4.99 -8.89
C HIS A 173 -6.47 3.63 -8.99
N PRO A 174 -5.78 2.52 -9.33
CA PRO A 174 -6.43 1.22 -9.50
C PRO A 174 -7.28 0.79 -8.30
N ASP A 175 -6.79 1.01 -7.08
CA ASP A 175 -7.53 0.67 -5.86
C ASP A 175 -8.79 1.55 -5.67
N ALA A 176 -8.71 2.86 -5.97
CA ALA A 176 -9.86 3.74 -5.84
C ALA A 176 -10.98 3.33 -6.81
N GLU A 177 -10.62 3.06 -8.07
CA GLU A 177 -11.60 2.64 -9.08
C GLU A 177 -12.21 1.28 -8.73
N ALA A 178 -11.39 0.32 -8.29
CA ALA A 178 -11.84 -1.01 -7.92
C ALA A 178 -12.72 -0.99 -6.64
N ARG A 179 -12.25 -0.34 -5.56
CA ARG A 179 -13.01 -0.24 -4.29
C ARG A 179 -14.34 0.45 -4.49
N THR A 180 -14.39 1.53 -5.29
CA THR A 180 -15.63 2.24 -5.61
C THR A 180 -16.63 1.36 -6.35
N SER A 181 -16.20 0.63 -7.40
CA SER A 181 -17.11 -0.15 -8.23
C SER A 181 -17.46 -1.52 -7.63
N TYR A 182 -16.47 -2.24 -7.10
CA TYR A 182 -16.70 -3.62 -6.62
C TYR A 182 -17.42 -3.68 -5.27
N SER A 183 -17.27 -2.70 -4.37
CA SER A 183 -18.06 -2.69 -3.13
C SER A 183 -19.56 -2.62 -3.42
N VAL A 184 -19.98 -1.68 -4.24
CA VAL A 184 -21.38 -1.50 -4.63
C VAL A 184 -21.90 -2.69 -5.44
N LYS A 185 -21.09 -3.16 -6.42
CA LYS A 185 -21.43 -4.34 -7.20
C LYS A 185 -21.69 -5.56 -6.31
N THR A 186 -20.81 -5.81 -5.34
CA THR A 186 -20.92 -6.95 -4.45
C THR A 186 -22.12 -6.84 -3.51
N ILE A 187 -22.46 -5.64 -3.01
CA ILE A 187 -23.67 -5.41 -2.24
C ILE A 187 -24.91 -5.81 -3.07
N ASN A 188 -24.95 -5.38 -4.34
CA ASN A 188 -26.07 -5.71 -5.24
C ASN A 188 -26.11 -7.23 -5.57
N GLU A 189 -24.97 -7.87 -5.79
CA GLU A 189 -24.86 -9.33 -6.01
C GLU A 189 -25.33 -10.14 -4.80
N ASN A 190 -25.20 -9.57 -3.60
CA ASN A 190 -25.76 -10.11 -2.37
C ASN A 190 -27.29 -9.89 -2.22
N GLY A 191 -27.95 -9.35 -3.24
CA GLY A 191 -29.41 -9.18 -3.31
C GLY A 191 -29.92 -7.90 -2.61
N ILE A 192 -29.05 -6.95 -2.27
CA ILE A 192 -29.42 -5.67 -1.68
C ILE A 192 -29.40 -4.61 -2.78
N LYS A 193 -30.54 -3.94 -2.99
CA LYS A 193 -30.58 -2.78 -3.89
C LYS A 193 -29.87 -1.60 -3.24
N THR A 194 -29.14 -0.81 -4.02
CA THR A 194 -28.42 0.36 -3.54
C THR A 194 -28.85 1.63 -4.27
N GLU A 195 -28.82 2.75 -3.54
CA GLU A 195 -29.02 4.10 -4.08
C GLU A 195 -27.83 4.97 -3.63
N GLU A 196 -27.10 5.51 -4.62
CA GLU A 196 -26.03 6.48 -4.37
C GLU A 196 -26.62 7.86 -4.15
N LEU A 197 -26.53 8.37 -2.94
CA LEU A 197 -26.97 9.74 -2.63
C LEU A 197 -25.93 10.78 -3.01
N HIS A 198 -24.65 10.48 -2.74
CA HIS A 198 -23.50 11.31 -3.07
C HIS A 198 -22.24 10.48 -3.26
N MET A 199 -21.38 10.90 -4.18
CA MET A 199 -20.01 10.42 -4.32
C MET A 199 -19.10 11.61 -4.65
N ASP A 200 -17.97 11.72 -3.97
CA ASP A 200 -16.92 12.68 -4.30
C ASP A 200 -15.55 12.14 -3.88
N THR A 201 -14.48 12.72 -4.44
CA THR A 201 -13.13 12.31 -4.07
C THR A 201 -12.65 13.01 -2.81
N GLY A 202 -12.14 12.20 -1.86
CA GLY A 202 -11.45 12.67 -0.66
C GLY A 202 -9.93 12.53 -0.76
N MET A 203 -9.40 12.08 -1.91
CA MET A 203 -7.94 12.00 -2.20
C MET A 203 -7.13 11.28 -1.11
N TRP A 204 -7.71 10.23 -0.48
CA TRP A 204 -7.15 9.49 0.65
C TRP A 204 -7.01 10.30 1.95
N ASP A 205 -7.44 11.57 1.95
CA ASP A 205 -7.20 12.56 3.01
C ASP A 205 -8.37 12.64 3.99
N THR A 206 -8.06 12.60 5.28
CA THR A 206 -9.03 12.63 6.38
C THR A 206 -9.80 13.95 6.44
N ALA A 207 -9.10 15.08 6.29
CA ALA A 207 -9.73 16.41 6.39
C ALA A 207 -10.64 16.68 5.20
N MET A 208 -10.19 16.35 3.98
CA MET A 208 -11.04 16.48 2.78
C MET A 208 -12.29 15.62 2.88
N ALA A 209 -12.15 14.38 3.35
CA ALA A 209 -13.30 13.49 3.55
C ALA A 209 -14.28 14.01 4.58
N LYS A 210 -13.78 14.58 5.69
CA LYS A 210 -14.60 15.25 6.70
C LYS A 210 -15.39 16.39 6.09
N ASP A 211 -14.76 17.29 5.34
CA ASP A 211 -15.41 18.45 4.71
C ASP A 211 -16.53 18.00 3.75
N LYS A 212 -16.30 16.93 2.95
CA LYS A 212 -17.34 16.35 2.09
C LYS A 212 -18.51 15.82 2.89
N MET A 213 -18.23 15.06 3.95
CA MET A 213 -19.27 14.48 4.78
C MET A 213 -20.08 15.55 5.53
N ASP A 214 -19.45 16.61 6.07
CA ASP A 214 -20.13 17.75 6.68
C ASP A 214 -21.11 18.43 5.70
N ALA A 215 -20.66 18.63 4.44
CA ALA A 215 -21.50 19.19 3.38
C ALA A 215 -22.70 18.28 3.06
N TRP A 216 -22.52 16.96 2.98
CA TRP A 216 -23.59 16.01 2.70
C TRP A 216 -24.61 15.92 3.83
N LEU A 217 -24.12 15.91 5.08
CA LEU A 217 -25.00 15.89 6.26
C LEU A 217 -25.87 17.14 6.36
N SER A 218 -25.33 18.29 5.98
CA SER A 218 -26.04 19.57 5.96
C SER A 218 -26.95 19.76 4.74
N GLY A 219 -26.81 18.91 3.73
CA GLY A 219 -27.55 18.96 2.49
C GLY A 219 -28.95 18.31 2.56
N PRO A 220 -29.73 18.37 1.46
CA PRO A 220 -31.11 17.88 1.42
C PRO A 220 -31.27 16.37 1.60
N ASN A 221 -30.21 15.60 1.35
CA ASN A 221 -30.19 14.14 1.50
C ASN A 221 -29.54 13.69 2.82
N GLY A 222 -29.05 14.58 3.67
CA GLY A 222 -28.28 14.21 4.86
C GLY A 222 -29.00 13.25 5.79
N SER A 223 -30.33 13.44 6.00
CA SER A 223 -31.14 12.55 6.84
C SER A 223 -31.41 11.18 6.22
N LYS A 224 -31.24 11.03 4.89
CA LYS A 224 -31.46 9.78 4.15
C LYS A 224 -30.25 8.87 4.14
N ILE A 225 -29.05 9.37 4.48
CA ILE A 225 -27.82 8.57 4.45
C ILE A 225 -27.93 7.44 5.47
N GLU A 226 -27.68 6.23 5.05
CA GLU A 226 -27.75 5.02 5.88
C GLU A 226 -26.40 4.36 6.09
N VAL A 227 -25.53 4.41 5.06
CA VAL A 227 -24.19 3.82 5.08
C VAL A 227 -23.17 4.78 4.49
N VAL A 228 -22.01 4.87 5.10
CA VAL A 228 -20.84 5.57 4.54
C VAL A 228 -19.81 4.55 4.08
N ILE A 229 -19.49 4.59 2.81
CA ILE A 229 -18.47 3.73 2.18
C ILE A 229 -17.26 4.61 1.84
N ALA A 230 -16.11 4.31 2.44
CA ALA A 230 -14.86 5.01 2.13
C ALA A 230 -13.85 4.06 1.50
N ASN A 231 -13.09 4.55 0.52
CA ASN A 231 -12.07 3.74 -0.13
C ASN A 231 -10.84 3.49 0.75
N ASN A 232 -10.65 4.25 1.86
CA ASN A 232 -9.64 3.96 2.87
C ASN A 232 -10.09 4.37 4.28
N ASP A 233 -9.33 3.93 5.30
CA ASP A 233 -9.59 4.23 6.70
C ASP A 233 -9.41 5.72 7.03
N GLY A 234 -8.43 6.38 6.41
CA GLY A 234 -8.21 7.82 6.61
C GLY A 234 -9.47 8.62 6.31
N MET A 235 -10.11 8.37 5.15
CA MET A 235 -11.36 9.03 4.78
C MET A 235 -12.55 8.55 5.66
N ALA A 236 -12.58 7.28 6.03
CA ALA A 236 -13.60 6.77 6.97
C ALA A 236 -13.53 7.49 8.32
N MET A 237 -12.33 7.73 8.86
CA MET A 237 -12.13 8.49 10.09
C MET A 237 -12.60 9.95 9.95
N GLY A 238 -12.35 10.60 8.82
CA GLY A 238 -12.86 11.94 8.53
C GLY A 238 -14.39 11.97 8.53
N ALA A 239 -15.04 10.98 7.91
CA ALA A 239 -16.50 10.85 7.93
C ALA A 239 -17.03 10.66 9.36
N ILE A 240 -16.37 9.85 10.19
CA ILE A 240 -16.75 9.63 11.59
C ILE A 240 -16.64 10.92 12.38
N GLU A 241 -15.62 11.74 12.17
CA GLU A 241 -15.50 13.06 12.81
C GLU A 241 -16.66 13.99 12.44
N ALA A 242 -17.05 14.04 11.17
CA ALA A 242 -18.21 14.82 10.71
C ALA A 242 -19.52 14.33 11.35
N LEU A 243 -19.72 13.00 11.39
CA LEU A 243 -20.89 12.37 12.03
C LEU A 243 -20.98 12.71 13.52
N ARG A 244 -19.85 12.64 14.24
CA ARG A 244 -19.80 13.02 15.67
C ARG A 244 -20.13 14.51 15.86
N GLY A 245 -19.62 15.39 15.00
CA GLY A 245 -19.94 16.82 15.02
C GLY A 245 -21.41 17.11 14.80
N ALA A 246 -22.07 16.33 13.95
CA ALA A 246 -23.51 16.42 13.68
C ALA A 246 -24.39 15.69 14.69
N GLY A 247 -23.83 14.93 15.64
CA GLY A 247 -24.59 14.09 16.57
C GLY A 247 -25.31 12.90 15.89
N VAL A 248 -24.82 12.47 14.73
CA VAL A 248 -25.39 11.38 13.93
C VAL A 248 -24.51 10.14 14.05
N LYS A 249 -25.13 8.95 14.12
CA LYS A 249 -24.41 7.68 14.09
C LYS A 249 -24.86 6.85 12.89
N LEU A 250 -23.91 6.50 12.03
CA LEU A 250 -24.11 5.66 10.85
C LEU A 250 -23.03 4.59 10.80
N PRO A 251 -23.28 3.42 10.17
CA PRO A 251 -22.24 2.47 9.85
C PRO A 251 -21.27 3.07 8.82
N VAL A 252 -19.99 3.05 9.14
CA VAL A 252 -18.90 3.55 8.30
C VAL A 252 -17.93 2.42 8.01
N TYR A 253 -17.54 2.27 6.76
CA TYR A 253 -16.60 1.24 6.30
C TYR A 253 -15.39 1.87 5.61
N GLY A 254 -14.22 1.31 5.89
CA GLY A 254 -12.94 1.71 5.27
C GLY A 254 -12.20 0.54 4.64
N VAL A 255 -10.95 0.78 4.35
CA VAL A 255 -9.94 -0.20 3.93
C VAL A 255 -8.61 0.27 4.50
N ASP A 256 -7.76 -0.60 4.95
CA ASP A 256 -6.36 -0.58 5.37
C ASP A 256 -6.15 -1.29 6.73
N ALA A 257 -7.13 -1.28 7.62
CA ALA A 257 -7.05 -1.74 9.00
C ALA A 257 -5.95 -1.00 9.79
N LEU A 258 -5.92 0.33 9.67
CA LEU A 258 -5.04 1.18 10.48
C LEU A 258 -5.35 1.01 11.97
N ALA A 259 -4.35 1.18 12.84
CA ALA A 259 -4.51 1.00 14.28
C ALA A 259 -5.64 1.86 14.87
N GLU A 260 -5.80 3.08 14.41
CA GLU A 260 -6.86 4.01 14.81
C GLU A 260 -8.24 3.53 14.34
N ALA A 261 -8.34 2.98 13.12
CA ALA A 261 -9.58 2.40 12.59
C ALA A 261 -9.99 1.14 13.37
N LEU A 262 -9.04 0.28 13.72
CA LEU A 262 -9.29 -0.89 14.56
C LEU A 262 -9.82 -0.48 15.94
N ALA A 263 -9.28 0.59 16.55
CA ALA A 263 -9.80 1.14 17.80
C ALA A 263 -11.25 1.65 17.66
N LEU A 264 -11.59 2.28 16.53
CA LEU A 264 -12.95 2.73 16.22
C LEU A 264 -13.92 1.56 15.99
N ILE A 265 -13.47 0.46 15.40
CA ILE A 265 -14.27 -0.77 15.27
C ILE A 265 -14.50 -1.37 16.66
N GLN A 266 -13.48 -1.43 17.50
CA GLN A 266 -13.60 -1.93 18.87
C GLN A 266 -14.61 -1.12 19.70
N SER A 267 -14.58 0.23 19.58
CA SER A 267 -15.56 1.11 20.26
C SER A 267 -16.96 1.06 19.65
N GLY A 268 -17.09 0.58 18.41
CA GLY A 268 -18.36 0.53 17.66
C GLY A 268 -18.70 1.85 16.95
N ASP A 269 -17.72 2.74 16.75
CA ASP A 269 -17.88 3.96 15.97
C ASP A 269 -17.63 3.74 14.47
N MET A 270 -16.93 2.67 14.14
CA MET A 270 -16.72 2.18 12.78
C MET A 270 -17.28 0.76 12.67
N ALA A 271 -17.92 0.43 11.55
CA ALA A 271 -18.57 -0.86 11.36
C ALA A 271 -17.63 -1.95 10.87
N GLY A 272 -16.65 -1.60 10.06
CA GLY A 272 -15.67 -2.54 9.54
C GLY A 272 -14.63 -1.90 8.61
N THR A 273 -13.59 -2.65 8.35
CA THR A 273 -12.53 -2.31 7.41
C THR A 273 -12.03 -3.57 6.69
N VAL A 274 -11.12 -3.40 5.74
CA VAL A 274 -10.44 -4.50 5.06
C VAL A 274 -8.95 -4.35 5.31
N LEU A 275 -8.31 -5.34 5.92
CA LEU A 275 -6.87 -5.33 6.14
C LEU A 275 -6.13 -5.32 4.81
N ASN A 276 -5.39 -4.26 4.58
CA ASN A 276 -4.37 -4.09 3.56
C ASN A 276 -3.02 -4.27 4.27
N ASP A 277 -2.43 -5.47 4.20
CA ASP A 277 -1.29 -5.84 5.04
C ASP A 277 -0.01 -5.08 4.64
N ALA A 278 0.18 -3.91 5.24
CA ALA A 278 1.33 -3.02 5.01
C ALA A 278 2.67 -3.68 5.38
N GLU A 279 2.71 -4.45 6.49
CA GLU A 279 3.94 -5.12 6.92
C GLU A 279 4.37 -6.21 5.92
N SER A 280 3.43 -7.02 5.44
CA SER A 280 3.72 -8.05 4.44
C SER A 280 4.13 -7.44 3.09
N GLN A 281 3.48 -6.35 2.64
CA GLN A 281 3.89 -5.65 1.42
C GLN A 281 5.29 -5.04 1.56
N ALA A 282 5.59 -4.38 2.67
CA ALA A 282 6.90 -3.81 2.96
C ALA A 282 7.99 -4.88 2.97
N LYS A 283 7.75 -5.97 3.70
CA LYS A 283 8.69 -7.10 3.80
C LYS A 283 8.93 -7.75 2.45
N ALA A 284 7.88 -8.05 1.69
CA ALA A 284 8.02 -8.63 0.35
C ALA A 284 8.82 -7.70 -0.57
N THR A 285 8.53 -6.39 -0.58
CA THR A 285 9.23 -5.41 -1.39
C THR A 285 10.72 -5.34 -1.03
N PHE A 286 11.04 -5.31 0.26
CA PHE A 286 12.41 -5.27 0.74
C PHE A 286 13.17 -6.55 0.37
N GLU A 287 12.61 -7.73 0.65
CA GLU A 287 13.24 -9.02 0.39
C GLU A 287 13.47 -9.25 -1.11
N LEU A 288 12.48 -8.93 -1.97
CA LEU A 288 12.64 -9.03 -3.43
C LEU A 288 13.74 -8.08 -3.93
N SER A 289 13.72 -6.82 -3.50
CA SER A 289 14.70 -5.82 -3.92
C SER A 289 16.13 -6.22 -3.51
N ARG A 290 16.30 -6.72 -2.29
CA ARG A 290 17.59 -7.23 -1.80
C ARG A 290 18.07 -8.44 -2.61
N ASN A 291 17.22 -9.44 -2.81
CA ASN A 291 17.58 -10.63 -3.58
C ASN A 291 18.02 -10.25 -5.00
N LEU A 292 17.29 -9.37 -5.67
CA LEU A 292 17.62 -8.89 -7.01
C LEU A 292 18.92 -8.11 -7.04
N ALA A 293 19.18 -7.27 -6.04
CA ALA A 293 20.43 -6.52 -5.90
C ALA A 293 21.64 -7.45 -5.69
N GLU A 294 21.44 -8.58 -5.04
CA GLU A 294 22.45 -9.62 -4.81
C GLU A 294 22.58 -10.61 -6.00
N GLY A 295 21.81 -10.42 -7.08
CA GLY A 295 21.82 -11.32 -8.26
C GLY A 295 21.13 -12.65 -8.03
N LYS A 296 20.30 -12.76 -7.01
CA LYS A 296 19.51 -13.94 -6.66
C LYS A 296 18.15 -13.94 -7.39
N ALA A 297 17.47 -15.09 -7.37
CA ALA A 297 16.07 -15.14 -7.79
C ALA A 297 15.20 -14.25 -6.88
N PRO A 298 14.17 -13.54 -7.40
CA PRO A 298 13.42 -12.53 -6.64
C PRO A 298 12.90 -13.02 -5.29
N THR A 299 12.38 -14.25 -5.25
CA THR A 299 11.75 -14.84 -4.05
C THR A 299 12.62 -15.90 -3.36
N GLU A 300 13.92 -15.98 -3.70
CA GLU A 300 14.82 -16.98 -3.12
C GLU A 300 14.92 -16.83 -1.60
N GLY A 301 14.68 -17.94 -0.89
CA GLY A 301 14.74 -17.97 0.57
C GLY A 301 13.62 -17.20 1.29
N THR A 302 12.58 -16.78 0.58
CA THR A 302 11.43 -16.07 1.15
C THR A 302 10.18 -16.97 1.17
N ARG A 303 9.11 -16.49 1.81
CA ARG A 303 7.80 -17.16 1.78
C ARG A 303 6.93 -16.76 0.57
N TRP A 304 7.38 -15.79 -0.21
CA TRP A 304 6.57 -15.16 -1.25
C TRP A 304 6.50 -16.03 -2.51
N GLN A 305 5.35 -16.01 -3.15
CA GLN A 305 5.14 -16.67 -4.44
C GLN A 305 5.07 -15.63 -5.55
N LEU A 306 5.89 -15.82 -6.57
CA LEU A 306 5.92 -14.97 -7.76
C LEU A 306 5.04 -15.59 -8.86
N ASN A 307 4.01 -14.89 -9.27
CA ASN A 307 3.18 -15.26 -10.41
C ASN A 307 3.25 -14.16 -11.46
N ASN A 308 3.77 -14.46 -12.65
CA ASN A 308 3.92 -13.49 -13.73
C ASN A 308 4.56 -12.16 -13.28
N LYS A 309 5.70 -12.24 -12.54
CA LYS A 309 6.42 -11.08 -11.99
C LYS A 309 5.71 -10.33 -10.86
N VAL A 310 4.64 -10.87 -10.34
CA VAL A 310 3.80 -10.23 -9.32
C VAL A 310 3.77 -11.09 -8.05
N VAL A 311 3.98 -10.45 -6.90
CA VAL A 311 3.68 -11.00 -5.58
C VAL A 311 2.38 -10.36 -5.10
N ARG A 312 1.38 -11.18 -4.79
CA ARG A 312 0.09 -10.74 -4.22
C ARG A 312 0.05 -10.98 -2.72
N VAL A 313 -0.27 -9.94 -1.98
CA VAL A 313 -0.58 -9.99 -0.56
C VAL A 313 -2.11 -9.96 -0.44
N PRO A 314 -2.74 -10.96 0.20
CA PRO A 314 -4.20 -11.03 0.26
C PRO A 314 -4.79 -9.97 1.18
N TYR A 315 -6.03 -9.57 0.90
CA TYR A 315 -6.84 -8.77 1.80
C TYR A 315 -7.62 -9.65 2.79
N VAL A 316 -7.99 -9.09 3.95
CA VAL A 316 -8.81 -9.76 4.96
C VAL A 316 -9.85 -8.79 5.50
N GLY A 317 -11.13 -9.22 5.52
CA GLY A 317 -12.21 -8.42 6.15
C GLY A 317 -12.07 -8.38 7.67
N VAL A 318 -12.28 -7.19 8.24
CA VAL A 318 -12.18 -6.95 9.68
C VAL A 318 -13.41 -6.21 10.19
N ASP A 319 -14.07 -6.81 11.17
CA ASP A 319 -15.14 -6.21 11.94
C ASP A 319 -14.97 -6.49 13.45
N LYS A 320 -15.93 -6.09 14.27
CA LYS A 320 -15.85 -6.29 15.71
C LYS A 320 -15.74 -7.76 16.12
N ASN A 321 -16.28 -8.69 15.31
CA ASN A 321 -16.27 -10.12 15.62
C ASN A 321 -14.91 -10.77 15.30
N THR A 322 -14.15 -10.16 14.39
CA THR A 322 -12.84 -10.67 13.95
C THR A 322 -11.66 -10.04 14.70
N LEU A 323 -11.90 -9.00 15.53
CA LEU A 323 -10.89 -8.30 16.34
C LEU A 323 -10.50 -9.02 17.65
N ASN A 324 -10.79 -10.29 17.83
CA ASN A 324 -10.51 -11.05 19.06
C ASN A 324 -9.08 -11.56 19.13
#